data_3b8884b5a5ae2c92af87300b0fe10d69
#
_entry.id   3b8884b5a5ae2c92af87300b0fe10d69
#
_cell.length_a   1.000
_cell.length_b   1.000
_cell.length_c   1.000
_cell.angle_alpha   90.00
_cell.angle_beta   90.00
_cell.angle_gamma   90.00
#
_symmetry.space_group_name_H-M   'P 1'
#
loop_
_entity.id
_entity.type
_entity.pdbx_description
1 polymer ?
#
loop_
_entity_poly.entity_id
_entity_poly.type
_entity_poly.pdbx_seq_one_letter_code
_entity_poly.pdbx_strand_id
1 'polypeptide(L)'
;MATVAQVAKSSLQRILVQASEAPLEPDEYQDFIFTMNNYMAELDAQGIQLGYTVVSDLGDTVTIPTGALRGLIANMAIEVAPDYNGIVSAGLAKAARDGFNTMRMLGQSMGKSRFPCTLPIGSGNEDNDFGMNGHFYPDQEASILAETTGAIALEVNTNG
;
A
#
# COMPACT_ATOMS: atom_id res chain seq x y z
N MET A 1 -14.39 -6.88 12.13
CA MET A 1 -14.48 -6.80 10.67
C MET A 1 -15.93 -6.52 10.32
N ALA A 2 -16.19 -5.74 9.28
CA ALA A 2 -17.55 -5.43 8.86
C ALA A 2 -18.10 -6.55 7.96
N THR A 3 -19.40 -6.81 8.03
CA THR A 3 -20.07 -7.71 7.09
C THR A 3 -20.51 -6.95 5.84
N VAL A 4 -20.71 -7.68 4.75
CA VAL A 4 -21.24 -7.12 3.49
C VAL A 4 -22.57 -6.39 3.73
N ALA A 5 -23.48 -6.97 4.51
CA ALA A 5 -24.75 -6.34 4.87
C ALA A 5 -24.57 -4.98 5.57
N GLN A 6 -23.57 -4.85 6.45
CA GLN A 6 -23.28 -3.58 7.11
C GLN A 6 -22.74 -2.53 6.13
N VAL A 7 -21.89 -2.96 5.21
CA VAL A 7 -21.35 -2.07 4.17
C VAL A 7 -22.46 -1.60 3.24
N ALA A 8 -23.29 -2.51 2.74
CA ALA A 8 -24.43 -2.19 1.88
C ALA A 8 -25.39 -1.20 2.56
N LYS A 9 -25.84 -1.52 3.76
CA LYS A 9 -26.71 -0.64 4.55
C LYS A 9 -26.09 0.75 4.72
N SER A 10 -24.82 0.81 5.10
CA SER A 10 -24.14 2.09 5.34
C SER A 10 -23.95 2.91 4.06
N SER A 11 -23.74 2.27 2.93
CA SER A 11 -23.61 2.93 1.63
C SER A 11 -24.93 3.52 1.15
N LEU A 12 -25.99 2.73 1.20
CA LEU A 12 -27.32 3.17 0.78
C LEU A 12 -27.93 4.24 1.69
N GLN A 13 -27.64 4.21 2.99
CA GLN A 13 -28.01 5.29 3.90
C GLN A 13 -27.36 6.62 3.54
N ARG A 14 -26.15 6.61 2.99
CA ARG A 14 -25.45 7.85 2.61
C ARG A 14 -26.04 8.55 1.40
N ILE A 15 -26.70 7.81 0.54
CA ILE A 15 -27.41 8.33 -0.64
C ILE A 15 -28.91 8.52 -0.41
N LEU A 16 -29.35 8.38 0.83
CA LEU A 16 -30.76 8.56 1.27
C LEU A 16 -31.77 7.60 0.63
N VAL A 17 -31.31 6.48 0.09
CA VAL A 17 -32.19 5.48 -0.50
C VAL A 17 -32.82 4.61 0.57
N GLN A 18 -32.09 4.32 1.63
CA GLN A 18 -32.57 3.50 2.72
C GLN A 18 -32.93 4.34 3.94
N ALA A 19 -34.21 4.35 4.31
CA ALA A 19 -34.61 4.72 5.65
C ALA A 19 -34.19 3.62 6.64
N SER A 20 -33.85 3.99 7.88
CA SER A 20 -33.27 3.05 8.86
C SER A 20 -34.14 1.84 9.19
N GLU A 21 -35.38 1.82 8.75
CA GLU A 21 -36.39 0.80 9.10
C GLU A 21 -36.82 -0.08 7.92
N ALA A 22 -36.48 0.26 6.67
CA ALA A 22 -36.83 -0.56 5.53
C ALA A 22 -35.72 -1.57 5.24
N PRO A 23 -35.96 -2.88 5.32
CA PRO A 23 -35.00 -3.88 4.87
C PRO A 23 -34.86 -3.80 3.34
N LEU A 24 -33.66 -4.00 2.85
CA LEU A 24 -33.40 -4.16 1.41
C LEU A 24 -33.99 -5.48 0.93
N GLU A 25 -34.43 -5.51 -0.32
CA GLU A 25 -34.85 -6.74 -0.95
C GLU A 25 -33.64 -7.63 -1.27
N PRO A 26 -33.82 -8.95 -1.33
CA PRO A 26 -32.73 -9.88 -1.61
C PRO A 26 -31.99 -9.60 -2.93
N ASP A 27 -32.73 -9.17 -3.96
CA ASP A 27 -32.18 -8.86 -5.28
C ASP A 27 -31.29 -7.62 -5.23
N GLU A 28 -31.68 -6.59 -4.49
CA GLU A 28 -30.88 -5.38 -4.28
C GLU A 28 -29.54 -5.67 -3.62
N TYR A 29 -29.53 -6.64 -2.71
CA TYR A 29 -28.28 -7.08 -2.10
C TYR A 29 -27.36 -7.81 -3.08
N GLN A 30 -27.91 -8.59 -3.97
CA GLN A 30 -27.12 -9.29 -5.00
C GLN A 30 -26.47 -8.30 -5.96
N ASP A 31 -27.21 -7.31 -6.39
CA ASP A 31 -26.71 -6.23 -7.24
C ASP A 31 -25.61 -5.43 -6.53
N PHE A 32 -25.79 -5.16 -5.24
CA PHE A 32 -24.76 -4.50 -4.44
C PHE A 32 -23.50 -5.35 -4.33
N ILE A 33 -23.61 -6.65 -4.08
CA ILE A 33 -22.46 -7.58 -3.99
C ILE A 33 -21.72 -7.61 -5.33
N PHE A 34 -22.43 -7.69 -6.43
CA PHE A 34 -21.85 -7.70 -7.78
C PHE A 34 -21.06 -6.40 -8.04
N THR A 35 -21.67 -5.26 -7.76
CA THR A 35 -21.03 -3.95 -7.93
C THR A 35 -19.79 -3.81 -7.02
N MET A 36 -19.87 -4.28 -5.77
CA MET A 36 -18.76 -4.24 -4.84
C MET A 36 -17.58 -5.11 -5.30
N ASN A 37 -17.86 -6.32 -5.77
CA ASN A 37 -16.82 -7.21 -6.30
C ASN A 37 -16.13 -6.59 -7.52
N ASN A 38 -16.90 -5.98 -8.44
CA ASN A 38 -16.34 -5.31 -9.61
C ASN A 38 -15.49 -4.10 -9.23
N TYR A 39 -15.95 -3.27 -8.30
CA TYR A 39 -15.21 -2.14 -7.81
C TYR A 39 -13.88 -2.56 -7.16
N MET A 40 -13.90 -3.61 -6.36
CA MET A 40 -12.69 -4.13 -5.72
C MET A 40 -11.72 -4.75 -6.74
N ALA A 41 -12.24 -5.40 -7.78
CA ALA A 41 -11.42 -5.92 -8.87
C ALA A 41 -10.76 -4.78 -9.68
N GLU A 42 -11.47 -3.67 -9.87
CA GLU A 42 -10.92 -2.47 -10.50
C GLU A 42 -9.78 -1.88 -9.67
N LEU A 43 -9.93 -1.77 -8.35
CA LEU A 43 -8.87 -1.30 -7.46
C LEU A 43 -7.64 -2.19 -7.53
N ASP A 44 -7.81 -3.51 -7.57
CA ASP A 44 -6.70 -4.45 -7.71
C ASP A 44 -6.00 -4.29 -9.06
N ALA A 45 -6.74 -4.10 -10.14
CA ALA A 45 -6.21 -3.82 -11.46
C ALA A 45 -5.41 -2.49 -11.52
N GLN A 46 -5.80 -1.51 -10.70
CA GLN A 46 -5.05 -0.25 -10.53
C GLN A 46 -3.81 -0.41 -9.62
N GLY A 47 -3.55 -1.60 -9.11
CA GLY A 47 -2.43 -1.89 -8.22
C GLY A 47 -2.68 -1.52 -6.74
N ILE A 48 -3.94 -1.33 -6.36
CA ILE A 48 -4.35 -1.05 -4.98
C ILE A 48 -4.77 -2.37 -4.32
N GLN A 49 -3.82 -3.08 -3.76
CA GLN A 49 -4.02 -4.40 -3.17
C GLN A 49 -4.42 -4.29 -1.70
N LEU A 50 -5.70 -4.36 -1.42
CA LEU A 50 -6.23 -4.28 -0.06
C LEU A 50 -6.43 -5.65 0.62
N GLY A 51 -6.06 -6.75 -0.06
CA GLY A 51 -6.27 -8.10 0.46
C GLY A 51 -7.73 -8.53 0.46
N TYR A 52 -8.52 -8.00 -0.47
CA TYR A 52 -9.92 -8.33 -0.61
C TYR A 52 -10.11 -9.75 -1.17
N THR A 53 -11.04 -10.47 -0.59
CA THR A 53 -11.53 -11.75 -1.12
C THR A 53 -12.94 -11.56 -1.64
N VAL A 54 -13.22 -12.12 -2.82
CA VAL A 54 -14.55 -12.06 -3.43
C VAL A 54 -15.58 -12.63 -2.46
N VAL A 55 -16.68 -11.91 -2.30
CA VAL A 55 -17.78 -12.28 -1.40
C VAL A 55 -18.99 -12.71 -2.22
N SER A 56 -19.78 -13.64 -1.68
CA SER A 56 -21.00 -14.16 -2.32
C SER A 56 -22.23 -13.96 -1.47
N ASP A 57 -22.05 -13.84 -0.17
CA ASP A 57 -23.16 -13.77 0.78
C ASP A 57 -23.12 -12.50 1.63
N LEU A 58 -24.31 -12.08 2.07
CA LEU A 58 -24.46 -10.92 2.96
C LEU A 58 -23.78 -11.06 4.31
N GLY A 59 -23.67 -12.30 4.77
CA GLY A 59 -23.01 -12.65 6.02
C GLY A 59 -21.49 -12.63 5.95
N ASP A 60 -20.94 -12.60 4.74
CA ASP A 60 -19.50 -12.63 4.56
C ASP A 60 -18.82 -11.40 5.17
N THR A 61 -17.63 -11.61 5.65
CA THR A 61 -16.81 -10.53 6.19
C THR A 61 -15.96 -9.90 5.10
N VAL A 62 -15.97 -8.58 5.03
CA VAL A 62 -15.14 -7.84 4.10
C VAL A 62 -13.69 -7.83 4.61
N THR A 63 -12.79 -8.45 3.87
CA THR A 63 -11.39 -8.72 4.27
C THR A 63 -10.42 -7.56 4.00
N ILE A 64 -10.89 -6.34 4.03
CA ILE A 64 -10.05 -5.15 3.83
C ILE A 64 -9.52 -4.60 5.16
N PRO A 65 -8.43 -3.84 5.16
CA PRO A 65 -7.97 -3.12 6.33
C PRO A 65 -9.05 -2.20 6.90
N THR A 66 -9.17 -2.14 8.22
CA THR A 66 -10.20 -1.32 8.88
C THR A 66 -10.12 0.16 8.51
N GLY A 67 -8.92 0.67 8.23
CA GLY A 67 -8.72 2.04 7.77
C GLY A 67 -9.29 2.32 6.37
N ALA A 68 -9.44 1.31 5.53
CA ALA A 68 -10.02 1.43 4.20
C ALA A 68 -11.55 1.41 4.19
N LEU A 69 -12.18 0.87 5.23
CA LEU A 69 -13.63 0.60 5.28
C LEU A 69 -14.48 1.87 5.05
N ARG A 70 -14.10 2.98 5.67
CA ARG A 70 -14.81 4.25 5.48
C ARG A 70 -14.76 4.73 4.04
N GLY A 71 -13.61 4.55 3.39
CA GLY A 71 -13.40 4.86 1.99
C GLY A 71 -14.24 3.97 1.09
N LEU A 72 -14.24 2.66 1.34
CA LEU A 72 -15.06 1.71 0.60
C LEU A 72 -16.55 2.10 0.66
N ILE A 73 -17.10 2.32 1.86
CA ILE A 73 -18.50 2.70 2.04
C ILE A 73 -18.85 3.99 1.28
N ALA A 74 -17.96 4.97 1.27
CA ALA A 74 -18.24 6.24 0.60
C ALA A 74 -18.18 6.13 -0.93
N ASN A 75 -17.23 5.34 -1.46
CA ASN A 75 -17.13 5.11 -2.89
C ASN A 75 -18.26 4.21 -3.39
N MET A 76 -18.57 3.13 -2.68
CA MET A 76 -19.72 2.27 -3.01
C MET A 76 -21.03 3.05 -3.02
N ALA A 77 -21.21 3.99 -2.12
CA ALA A 77 -22.41 4.85 -2.12
C ALA A 77 -22.53 5.67 -3.43
N ILE A 78 -21.41 6.11 -4.00
CA ILE A 78 -21.41 6.84 -5.28
C ILE A 78 -21.63 5.90 -6.45
N GLU A 79 -21.01 4.71 -6.43
CA GLU A 79 -21.14 3.71 -7.50
C GLU A 79 -22.59 3.24 -7.66
N VAL A 80 -23.27 2.98 -6.54
CA VAL A 80 -24.64 2.50 -6.59
C VAL A 80 -25.69 3.61 -6.69
N ALA A 81 -25.31 4.89 -6.52
CA ALA A 81 -26.25 5.99 -6.57
C ALA A 81 -27.07 6.08 -7.87
N PRO A 82 -26.51 5.84 -9.07
CA PRO A 82 -27.28 5.85 -10.31
C PRO A 82 -28.40 4.79 -10.35
N ASP A 83 -28.11 3.61 -9.84
CA ASP A 83 -29.01 2.46 -9.89
C ASP A 83 -30.22 2.66 -8.98
N TYR A 84 -30.00 3.32 -7.86
CA TYR A 84 -31.02 3.58 -6.84
C TYR A 84 -31.58 5.02 -6.88
N ASN A 85 -31.27 5.78 -7.92
CA ASN A 85 -31.65 7.19 -8.02
C ASN A 85 -31.30 8.02 -6.77
N GLY A 86 -30.16 7.69 -6.18
CA GLY A 86 -29.66 8.29 -4.95
C GLY A 86 -29.07 9.68 -5.16
N ILE A 87 -29.09 10.49 -4.12
CA ILE A 87 -28.56 11.86 -4.15
C ILE A 87 -27.11 11.87 -3.63
N VAL A 88 -26.18 12.23 -4.50
CA VAL A 88 -24.78 12.41 -4.12
C VAL A 88 -24.55 13.84 -3.62
N SER A 89 -24.31 13.99 -2.33
CA SER A 89 -23.97 15.28 -1.75
C SER A 89 -22.49 15.63 -1.98
N ALA A 90 -22.16 16.93 -1.99
CA ALA A 90 -20.78 17.38 -2.11
C ALA A 90 -19.89 16.87 -0.95
N GLY A 91 -20.47 16.69 0.24
CA GLY A 91 -19.79 16.11 1.38
C GLY A 91 -19.45 14.62 1.17
N LEU A 92 -20.38 13.86 0.54
CA LEU A 92 -20.14 12.47 0.20
C LEU A 92 -19.05 12.34 -0.88
N ALA A 93 -19.09 13.16 -1.91
CA ALA A 93 -18.08 13.18 -2.96
C ALA A 93 -16.67 13.47 -2.40
N LYS A 94 -16.55 14.43 -1.47
CA LYS A 94 -15.30 14.69 -0.77
C LYS A 94 -14.86 13.48 0.07
N ALA A 95 -15.77 12.90 0.84
CA ALA A 95 -15.45 11.74 1.68
C ALA A 95 -15.01 10.52 0.85
N ALA A 96 -15.59 10.31 -0.33
CA ALA A 96 -15.22 9.27 -1.25
C ALA A 96 -13.80 9.50 -1.80
N ARG A 97 -13.50 10.72 -2.24
CA ARG A 97 -12.17 11.08 -2.73
C ARG A 97 -11.09 10.91 -1.66
N ASP A 98 -11.34 11.40 -0.46
CA ASP A 98 -10.41 11.26 0.67
C ASP A 98 -10.24 9.77 1.04
N GLY A 99 -11.33 9.02 1.00
CA GLY A 99 -11.35 7.58 1.23
C GLY A 99 -10.58 6.80 0.17
N PHE A 100 -10.74 7.15 -1.10
CA PHE A 100 -9.98 6.56 -2.20
C PHE A 100 -8.47 6.77 -2.02
N ASN A 101 -8.07 7.99 -1.67
CA ASN A 101 -6.67 8.29 -1.39
C ASN A 101 -6.12 7.44 -0.23
N THR A 102 -6.93 7.24 0.81
CA THR A 102 -6.55 6.37 1.94
C THR A 102 -6.40 4.92 1.50
N MET A 103 -7.33 4.39 0.71
CA MET A 103 -7.23 3.03 0.15
C MET A 103 -5.99 2.87 -0.73
N ARG A 104 -5.70 3.87 -1.55
CA ARG A 104 -4.51 3.91 -2.38
C ARG A 104 -3.22 3.89 -1.55
N MET A 105 -3.14 4.68 -0.48
CA MET A 105 -1.98 4.69 0.41
C MET A 105 -1.79 3.35 1.15
N LEU A 106 -2.88 2.67 1.49
CA LEU A 106 -2.83 1.38 2.18
C LEU A 106 -2.52 0.22 1.25
N GLY A 107 -2.99 0.28 0.01
CA GLY A 107 -2.91 -0.82 -0.95
C GLY A 107 -1.74 -0.74 -1.92
N GLN A 108 -1.14 0.42 -2.11
CA GLN A 108 0.02 0.54 -2.97
C GLN A 108 1.30 0.13 -2.24
N SER A 109 1.93 -0.91 -2.72
CA SER A 109 3.28 -1.26 -2.32
C SER A 109 4.27 -0.31 -3.00
N MET A 110 5.01 0.46 -2.23
CA MET A 110 6.13 1.19 -2.79
C MET A 110 7.21 0.19 -3.17
N GLY A 111 7.49 0.10 -4.47
CA GLY A 111 8.63 -0.66 -4.96
C GLY A 111 9.92 -0.11 -4.34
N LYS A 112 10.79 -0.99 -3.86
CA LYS A 112 12.12 -0.57 -3.42
C LYS A 112 12.85 0.04 -4.61
N SER A 113 13.11 1.33 -4.56
CA SER A 113 13.99 1.96 -5.55
C SER A 113 15.40 1.43 -5.33
N ARG A 114 15.98 0.88 -6.38
CA ARG A 114 17.34 0.39 -6.37
C ARG A 114 18.18 1.31 -7.24
N PHE A 115 19.26 1.81 -6.70
CA PHE A 115 20.21 2.55 -7.52
C PHE A 115 20.81 1.62 -8.57
N PRO A 116 20.93 2.09 -9.82
CA PRO A 116 21.64 1.31 -10.84
C PRO A 116 23.08 1.03 -10.38
N CYS A 117 23.51 -0.19 -10.55
CA CYS A 117 24.88 -0.61 -10.18
C CYS A 117 25.98 0.12 -10.96
N THR A 118 25.60 0.89 -11.96
CA THR A 118 26.51 1.70 -12.79
C THR A 118 26.79 3.09 -12.23
N LEU A 119 26.06 3.50 -11.20
CA LEU A 119 26.33 4.78 -10.57
C LEU A 119 27.55 4.65 -9.65
N PRO A 120 28.44 5.63 -9.63
CA PRO A 120 29.55 5.63 -8.70
C PRO A 120 29.01 5.62 -7.26
N ILE A 121 29.51 4.71 -6.49
CA ILE A 121 29.16 4.58 -5.08
C ILE A 121 29.86 5.71 -4.34
N GLY A 122 29.08 6.70 -3.92
CA GLY A 122 29.59 7.77 -3.07
C GLY A 122 29.63 7.37 -1.61
N SER A 123 30.29 8.14 -0.82
CA SER A 123 30.44 7.93 0.65
C SER A 123 29.13 7.90 1.45
N GLY A 124 27.99 8.07 0.81
CA GLY A 124 26.67 7.99 1.42
C GLY A 124 25.89 6.71 1.12
N ASN A 125 26.47 5.79 0.38
CA ASN A 125 25.80 4.54 -0.01
C ASN A 125 26.50 3.34 0.64
N GLU A 126 26.60 3.38 1.95
CA GLU A 126 27.29 2.36 2.75
C GLU A 126 26.56 1.01 2.78
N ASP A 127 25.25 1.02 2.48
CA ASP A 127 24.44 -0.19 2.50
C ASP A 127 24.52 -1.03 1.21
N ASN A 128 25.35 -0.66 0.26
CA ASN A 128 25.52 -1.41 -0.96
C ASN A 128 26.52 -2.55 -0.79
N ASP A 129 26.12 -3.52 -0.03
CA ASP A 129 26.88 -4.74 0.21
C ASP A 129 26.77 -5.73 -0.97
N PHE A 130 27.37 -5.40 -2.06
CA PHE A 130 27.48 -6.28 -3.22
C PHE A 130 28.82 -7.01 -3.28
N GLY A 131 29.26 -7.55 -2.17
CA GLY A 131 30.48 -8.40 -2.18
C GLY A 131 31.77 -7.68 -2.53
N MET A 132 31.70 -6.42 -2.76
CA MET A 132 32.83 -5.50 -2.80
C MET A 132 32.59 -4.54 -1.64
N ASN A 133 33.59 -4.35 -0.84
CA ASN A 133 33.56 -3.34 0.21
C ASN A 133 32.92 -2.08 -0.35
N GLY A 134 31.69 -1.79 0.09
CA GLY A 134 30.90 -0.69 -0.43
C GLY A 134 31.46 0.70 -0.13
N HIS A 135 32.68 0.75 0.30
CA HIS A 135 33.41 1.96 0.59
C HIS A 135 34.10 2.51 -0.65
N PHE A 136 34.00 3.78 -0.84
CA PHE A 136 34.72 4.48 -1.92
C PHE A 136 36.25 4.36 -1.75
N TYR A 137 36.70 4.22 -0.53
CA TYR A 137 38.06 3.96 -0.22
C TYR A 137 38.23 2.48 0.11
N PRO A 138 39.15 1.80 -0.56
CA PRO A 138 39.49 0.44 -0.15
C PRO A 138 39.96 0.47 1.29
N ASP A 139 39.59 -0.52 2.06
CA ASP A 139 40.12 -0.70 3.39
C ASP A 139 41.65 -0.67 3.29
N GLN A 140 42.26 0.16 4.08
CA GLN A 140 43.67 0.10 4.18
C GLN A 140 44.06 -1.27 4.71
N GLU A 141 44.70 -2.03 3.91
CA GLU A 141 45.26 -3.28 4.39
C GLU A 141 46.19 -2.98 5.56
N ALA A 142 45.91 -3.61 6.66
CA ALA A 142 46.71 -3.43 7.88
C ALA A 142 48.19 -3.75 7.65
N SER A 143 48.44 -4.44 6.57
CA SER A 143 49.81 -4.73 6.15
C SER A 143 50.63 -3.51 5.78
N ILE A 144 49.99 -2.42 5.43
CA ILE A 144 50.74 -1.21 5.12
C ILE A 144 51.38 -0.61 6.39
N LEU A 145 50.72 -0.84 7.46
CA LEU A 145 51.23 -0.35 8.76
C LEU A 145 52.04 -1.37 9.47
N ALA A 146 52.31 -2.36 8.83
CA ALA A 146 52.85 -3.44 9.45
C ALA A 146 54.17 -3.39 9.95
N GLU A 147 54.50 -2.48 10.06
CA GLU A 147 55.55 -2.34 10.92
C GLU A 147 55.32 -2.85 12.30
N THR A 148 54.42 -3.79 12.41
CA THR A 148 54.39 -4.59 13.66
C THR A 148 55.70 -5.23 13.97
N THR A 149 56.46 -5.41 12.96
CA THR A 149 57.85 -5.81 13.13
C THR A 149 58.78 -4.63 13.27
N GLY A 150 58.21 -3.49 13.06
CA GLY A 150 58.97 -2.29 13.16
C GLY A 150 60.15 -2.19 12.24
N ALA A 151 60.14 -3.04 11.32
CA ALA A 151 61.34 -3.31 10.64
C ALA A 151 61.59 -2.38 9.52
N ILE A 152 60.64 -1.76 9.21
CA ILE A 152 60.78 -0.90 8.16
C ILE A 152 62.08 -0.28 8.12
N ALA A 153 62.13 0.23 7.33
CA ALA A 153 63.03 1.25 6.99
C ALA A 153 64.33 1.25 7.72
N LEU A 154 64.21 0.77 8.73
CA LEU A 154 65.18 0.91 9.70
C LEU A 154 66.31 0.01 9.48
N GLU A 155 65.90 -1.12 9.22
CA GLU A 155 66.87 -2.12 8.95
C GLU A 155 67.55 -1.90 7.63
N VAL A 156 66.82 -1.29 6.81
CA VAL A 156 67.43 -0.88 5.54
C VAL A 156 68.55 0.09 5.73
N ASN A 157 68.39 0.86 6.75
CA ASN A 157 69.37 1.87 7.00
C ASN A 157 70.61 1.36 7.71
N THR A 158 70.56 0.19 8.16
CA THR A 158 71.71 -0.36 8.90
C THR A 158 72.84 -0.80 7.97
N ASN A 159 72.60 -0.70 6.74
CA ASN A 159 73.55 -1.16 5.72
C ASN A 159 74.22 0.00 4.98
N GLY A 160 74.27 1.11 5.57
CA GLY A 160 75.00 2.21 4.99
C GLY A 160 76.51 2.07 5.09
#